data_81a5f669274925144ae8bc534224e0c2
#
_entry.id   81a5f669274925144ae8bc534224e0c2
#
_cell.length_a   1.000
_cell.length_b   1.000
_cell.length_c   1.000
_cell.angle_alpha   90.00
_cell.angle_beta   90.00
_cell.angle_gamma   90.00
#
_symmetry.space_group_name_H-M   'P 1'
#
loop_
_entity.id
_entity.type
_entity.pdbx_description
1 polymer ?
#
loop_
_entity_poly.entity_id
_entity_poly.type
_entity_poly.pdbx_seq_one_letter_code
_entity_poly.pdbx_strand_id
1 'polypeptide(L)'
;GYVTTPRQAWNIREPGVFVPEFDAERFTITCSADSKQPLEFLHIITELSDYDKTCLVESRMVLPRFRGISEGWTYDEDFKDNDTTTSIMLLEHRNLGRLSMGCVRGTGPIEIGQHIHNELAQWYFPLPGSEFIYTAGGEEVKMTGGDLSFTPTGFWHGSKVEAGRQCDYIW
;
A
#
# COMPACT_ATOMS: atom_id res chain seq x y z
N GLY A 1 -5.94 12.87 -11.50
CA GLY A 1 -5.55 13.85 -10.48
C GLY A 1 -4.06 14.19 -10.52
N TYR A 2 -3.63 15.07 -9.63
CA TYR A 2 -2.23 15.48 -9.52
C TYR A 2 -1.83 15.64 -8.05
N VAL A 3 -0.55 15.38 -7.76
CA VAL A 3 0.13 15.91 -6.57
C VAL A 3 1.09 17.00 -7.04
N THR A 4 1.07 18.15 -6.40
CA THR A 4 1.96 19.26 -6.73
C THR A 4 2.68 19.78 -5.48
N THR A 5 3.94 20.13 -5.66
CA THR A 5 4.74 20.93 -4.74
C THR A 5 5.18 22.22 -5.45
N PRO A 6 5.80 23.19 -4.78
CA PRO A 6 6.35 24.36 -5.45
C PRO A 6 7.38 24.05 -6.54
N ARG A 7 8.02 22.87 -6.47
CA ARG A 7 9.11 22.48 -7.38
C ARG A 7 8.74 21.42 -8.41
N GLN A 8 7.68 20.63 -8.18
CA GLN A 8 7.41 19.45 -8.97
C GLN A 8 5.91 19.10 -8.97
N ALA A 9 5.48 18.41 -10.04
CA ALA A 9 4.12 17.88 -10.17
C ALA A 9 4.16 16.42 -10.66
N TRP A 10 3.25 15.61 -10.14
CA TRP A 10 3.02 14.23 -10.57
C TRP A 10 1.58 14.06 -10.99
N ASN A 11 1.37 13.39 -12.12
CA ASN A 11 0.04 12.96 -12.53
C ASN A 11 -0.33 11.67 -11.80
N ILE A 12 -1.51 11.64 -11.18
CA ILE A 12 -2.11 10.44 -10.61
C ILE A 12 -3.00 9.81 -11.67
N ARG A 13 -2.52 8.76 -12.32
CA ARG A 13 -3.25 8.00 -13.36
C ARG A 13 -3.63 6.61 -12.91
N GLU A 14 -3.07 6.16 -11.82
CA GLU A 14 -3.25 4.85 -11.19
C GLU A 14 -3.09 4.98 -9.67
N PRO A 15 -3.50 3.98 -8.87
CA PRO A 15 -3.18 3.95 -7.46
C PRO A 15 -1.65 3.98 -7.22
N GLY A 16 -1.24 4.64 -6.16
CA GLY A 16 0.19 4.79 -5.83
C GLY A 16 0.38 5.42 -4.45
N VAL A 17 1.63 5.62 -4.11
CA VAL A 17 2.06 6.19 -2.83
C VAL A 17 2.79 7.51 -3.08
N PHE A 18 2.38 8.55 -2.37
CA PHE A 18 3.08 9.82 -2.31
C PHE A 18 3.73 9.99 -0.93
N VAL A 19 5.03 10.21 -0.90
CA VAL A 19 5.79 10.55 0.30
C VAL A 19 6.28 11.99 0.15
N PRO A 20 5.81 12.93 1.00
CA PRO A 20 6.23 14.33 0.94
C PRO A 20 7.67 14.50 1.45
N GLU A 21 8.24 15.64 1.18
CA GLU A 21 9.42 16.11 1.91
C GLU A 21 8.94 16.65 3.28
N PHE A 22 9.19 15.87 4.34
CA PHE A 22 8.63 16.09 5.67
C PHE A 22 8.96 17.48 6.21
N ASP A 23 7.92 18.23 6.62
CA ASP A 23 7.99 19.58 7.22
C ASP A 23 8.74 20.64 6.40
N ALA A 24 9.34 20.25 5.25
CA ALA A 24 10.15 21.12 4.43
C ALA A 24 9.35 21.84 3.33
N GLU A 25 8.31 21.20 2.81
CA GLU A 25 7.59 21.70 1.66
C GLU A 25 6.08 21.39 1.71
N ARG A 26 5.26 22.36 1.33
CA ARG A 26 3.82 22.15 1.18
C ARG A 26 3.53 21.38 -0.10
N PHE A 27 2.51 20.54 -0.08
CA PHE A 27 1.98 19.88 -1.27
C PHE A 27 0.46 20.06 -1.37
N THR A 28 -0.05 19.86 -2.56
CA THR A 28 -1.49 19.89 -2.84
C THR A 28 -1.87 18.66 -3.64
N ILE A 29 -2.97 18.02 -3.25
CA ILE A 29 -3.60 16.93 -4.00
C ILE A 29 -4.84 17.50 -4.68
N THR A 30 -4.92 17.34 -6.00
CA THR A 30 -5.99 17.94 -6.80
C THR A 30 -6.62 16.90 -7.72
N CYS A 31 -7.95 16.84 -7.73
CA CYS A 31 -8.70 16.07 -8.72
C CYS A 31 -8.63 16.76 -10.09
N SER A 32 -8.49 16.00 -11.18
CA SER A 32 -8.57 16.56 -12.54
C SER A 32 -9.98 17.08 -12.81
N ALA A 33 -10.09 18.23 -13.44
CA ALA A 33 -11.39 18.85 -13.77
C ALA A 33 -12.25 18.01 -14.74
N ASP A 34 -11.60 17.18 -15.56
CA ASP A 34 -12.22 16.25 -16.50
C ASP A 34 -12.47 14.85 -15.93
N SER A 35 -12.10 14.61 -14.67
CA SER A 35 -12.33 13.33 -14.00
C SER A 35 -13.81 13.11 -13.75
N LYS A 36 -14.30 11.92 -14.13
CA LYS A 36 -15.68 11.48 -13.84
C LYS A 36 -15.82 10.89 -12.44
N GLN A 37 -14.71 10.61 -11.77
CA GLN A 37 -14.67 10.02 -10.44
C GLN A 37 -13.89 10.94 -9.50
N PRO A 38 -14.27 11.00 -8.21
CA PRO A 38 -13.49 11.72 -7.22
C PRO A 38 -12.11 11.08 -7.08
N LEU A 39 -11.13 11.88 -6.68
CA LEU A 39 -9.84 11.37 -6.25
C LEU A 39 -9.96 10.99 -4.76
N GLU A 40 -9.76 9.73 -4.46
CA GLU A 40 -9.77 9.20 -3.11
C GLU A 40 -8.33 8.95 -2.65
N PHE A 41 -8.05 9.19 -1.38
CA PHE A 41 -6.74 8.90 -0.79
C PHE A 41 -6.83 8.64 0.70
N LEU A 42 -5.93 7.80 1.20
CA LEU A 42 -5.67 7.61 2.62
C LEU A 42 -4.51 8.53 3.04
N HIS A 43 -4.73 9.38 4.03
CA HIS A 43 -3.70 10.24 4.59
C HIS A 43 -3.18 9.63 5.89
N ILE A 44 -1.92 9.18 5.86
CA ILE A 44 -1.24 8.61 7.02
C ILE A 44 -0.34 9.67 7.63
N ILE A 45 -0.54 9.97 8.92
CA ILE A 45 0.26 10.92 9.69
C ILE A 45 0.95 10.17 10.82
N THR A 46 2.26 10.26 10.90
CA THR A 46 3.06 9.64 11.96
C THR A 46 4.30 10.49 12.26
N GLU A 47 4.76 10.45 13.49
CA GLU A 47 6.06 11.02 13.84
C GLU A 47 7.18 10.08 13.41
N LEU A 48 8.24 10.64 12.83
CA LEU A 48 9.44 9.87 12.49
C LEU A 48 10.32 9.73 13.75
N SER A 49 10.62 8.49 14.09
CA SER A 49 11.62 8.17 15.11
C SER A 49 13.03 8.51 14.62
N ASP A 50 14.01 8.50 15.50
CA ASP A 50 15.40 8.70 15.13
C ASP A 50 15.91 7.55 14.24
N TYR A 51 15.37 6.33 14.40
CA TYR A 51 15.63 5.22 13.51
C TYR A 51 15.10 5.49 12.08
N ASP A 52 13.88 6.01 11.94
CA ASP A 52 13.30 6.34 10.63
C ASP A 52 14.13 7.41 9.91
N LYS A 53 14.55 8.45 10.64
CA LYS A 53 15.40 9.51 10.11
C LYS A 53 16.77 9.00 9.68
N THR A 54 17.37 8.12 10.48
CA THR A 54 18.64 7.46 10.14
C THR A 54 18.51 6.65 8.86
N CYS A 55 17.48 5.80 8.76
CA CYS A 55 17.22 4.99 7.57
C CYS A 55 17.01 5.84 6.32
N LEU A 56 16.27 6.96 6.44
CA LEU A 56 16.05 7.89 5.34
C LEU A 56 17.38 8.45 4.78
N VAL A 57 18.30 8.82 5.66
CA VAL A 57 19.63 9.33 5.28
C VAL A 57 20.49 8.23 4.66
N GLU A 58 20.56 7.07 5.29
CA GLU A 58 21.38 5.93 4.84
C GLU A 58 20.90 5.36 3.49
N SER A 59 19.59 5.26 3.29
CA SER A 59 19.01 4.80 2.03
C SER A 59 19.13 5.82 0.90
N ARG A 60 19.46 7.07 1.23
CA ARG A 60 19.51 8.21 0.29
C ARG A 60 18.19 8.38 -0.47
N MET A 61 17.07 8.11 0.20
CA MET A 61 15.76 8.27 -0.40
C MET A 61 15.53 9.72 -0.81
N VAL A 62 15.22 9.93 -2.08
CA VAL A 62 14.91 11.27 -2.61
C VAL A 62 13.43 11.57 -2.36
N LEU A 63 13.18 12.70 -1.72
CA LEU A 63 11.84 13.22 -1.43
C LEU A 63 11.67 14.63 -2.02
N PRO A 64 10.45 15.07 -2.33
CA PRO A 64 9.20 14.30 -2.33
C PRO A 64 9.18 13.24 -3.45
N ARG A 65 8.41 12.16 -3.27
CA ARG A 65 8.35 11.06 -4.22
C ARG A 65 6.91 10.56 -4.40
N PHE A 66 6.51 10.39 -5.66
CA PHE A 66 5.32 9.63 -6.03
C PHE A 66 5.77 8.35 -6.75
N ARG A 67 5.13 7.22 -6.40
CA ARG A 67 5.31 5.96 -7.12
C ARG A 67 3.94 5.33 -7.37
N GLY A 68 3.58 5.19 -8.63
CA GLY A 68 2.43 4.40 -9.07
C GLY A 68 2.68 2.90 -8.94
N ILE A 69 1.63 2.10 -8.94
CA ILE A 69 1.73 0.64 -8.84
C ILE A 69 2.58 0.08 -9.98
N SER A 70 2.43 0.60 -11.21
CA SER A 70 3.19 0.17 -12.38
C SER A 70 4.70 0.48 -12.31
N GLU A 71 5.11 1.35 -11.41
CA GLU A 71 6.51 1.74 -11.19
C GLU A 71 7.17 0.95 -10.05
N GLY A 72 6.40 0.15 -9.33
CA GLY A 72 6.90 -0.74 -8.28
C GLY A 72 7.64 -1.95 -8.86
N TRP A 73 8.55 -2.54 -8.11
CA TRP A 73 9.17 -3.79 -8.48
C TRP A 73 8.45 -4.99 -7.87
N THR A 74 8.38 -6.10 -8.62
CA THR A 74 7.70 -7.32 -8.22
C THR A 74 8.61 -8.23 -7.42
N TYR A 75 8.02 -9.00 -6.51
CA TYR A 75 8.71 -10.01 -5.70
C TYR A 75 7.77 -11.16 -5.35
N ASP A 76 8.35 -12.29 -4.99
CA ASP A 76 7.64 -13.50 -4.64
C ASP A 76 7.50 -13.63 -3.12
N GLU A 77 6.43 -14.31 -2.69
CA GLU A 77 6.12 -14.62 -1.30
C GLU A 77 5.85 -16.12 -1.16
N ASP A 78 6.34 -16.73 -0.09
CA ASP A 78 6.24 -18.18 0.12
C ASP A 78 4.83 -18.67 0.54
N PHE A 79 3.98 -17.75 1.01
CA PHE A 79 2.65 -18.07 1.54
C PHE A 79 1.51 -17.89 0.55
N LYS A 80 1.81 -17.62 -0.71
CA LYS A 80 0.82 -17.45 -1.78
C LYS A 80 1.31 -18.03 -3.11
N ASP A 81 0.37 -18.24 -4.02
CA ASP A 81 0.68 -18.60 -5.40
C ASP A 81 1.08 -17.34 -6.20
N ASN A 82 2.35 -17.26 -6.56
CA ASN A 82 2.92 -16.15 -7.31
C ASN A 82 2.55 -16.15 -8.81
N ASP A 83 1.99 -17.23 -9.31
CA ASP A 83 1.48 -17.29 -10.71
C ASP A 83 0.10 -16.60 -10.82
N THR A 84 -0.69 -16.60 -9.75
CA THR A 84 -2.04 -16.01 -9.72
C THR A 84 -2.09 -14.64 -9.04
N THR A 85 -1.06 -14.30 -8.28
CA THR A 85 -0.95 -13.02 -7.58
C THR A 85 0.39 -12.35 -7.80
N THR A 86 0.40 -11.04 -7.91
CA THR A 86 1.61 -10.23 -8.01
C THR A 86 1.78 -9.37 -6.77
N SER A 87 2.91 -9.53 -6.07
CA SER A 87 3.36 -8.60 -5.02
C SER A 87 4.25 -7.52 -5.62
N ILE A 88 3.98 -6.26 -5.26
CA ILE A 88 4.64 -5.08 -5.80
C ILE A 88 5.09 -4.21 -4.64
N MET A 89 6.37 -3.84 -4.61
CA MET A 89 6.94 -2.95 -3.60
C MET A 89 6.83 -1.49 -4.06
N LEU A 90 6.21 -0.65 -3.24
CA LEU A 90 6.02 0.78 -3.50
C LEU A 90 6.91 1.68 -2.63
N LEU A 91 7.05 1.34 -1.36
CA LEU A 91 7.97 1.96 -0.41
C LEU A 91 8.77 0.87 0.25
N GLU A 92 10.04 0.78 -0.10
CA GLU A 92 10.92 -0.32 0.26
C GLU A 92 11.18 -0.36 1.77
N HIS A 93 11.37 -1.57 2.30
CA HIS A 93 11.80 -1.79 3.67
C HIS A 93 13.08 -0.99 3.98
N ARG A 94 13.11 -0.37 5.14
CA ARG A 94 14.23 0.44 5.65
C ARG A 94 14.52 1.74 4.90
N ASN A 95 13.83 2.07 3.82
CA ASN A 95 14.03 3.38 3.18
C ASN A 95 13.47 4.51 4.05
N LEU A 96 12.35 4.24 4.70
CA LEU A 96 11.72 5.15 5.68
C LEU A 96 11.56 4.43 7.03
N GLY A 97 12.62 3.75 7.48
CA GLY A 97 12.70 3.07 8.77
C GLY A 97 11.61 2.02 8.98
N ARG A 98 10.70 2.29 9.90
CA ARG A 98 9.59 1.39 10.27
C ARG A 98 8.49 1.31 9.23
N LEU A 99 8.44 2.23 8.28
CA LEU A 99 7.37 2.33 7.30
C LEU A 99 7.77 1.69 5.98
N SER A 100 6.94 0.80 5.50
CA SER A 100 7.02 0.23 4.14
C SER A 100 5.63 0.04 3.59
N MET A 101 5.50 0.04 2.26
CA MET A 101 4.23 -0.16 1.58
C MET A 101 4.43 -0.98 0.32
N GLY A 102 3.51 -1.88 0.09
CA GLY A 102 3.43 -2.64 -1.15
C GLY A 102 2.00 -2.78 -1.60
N CYS A 103 1.82 -3.49 -2.70
CA CYS A 103 0.54 -3.81 -3.27
C CYS A 103 0.51 -5.29 -3.64
N VAL A 104 -0.61 -5.96 -3.36
CA VAL A 104 -0.90 -7.27 -3.90
C VAL A 104 -2.02 -7.12 -4.92
N ARG A 105 -1.88 -7.79 -6.07
CA ARG A 105 -2.85 -7.77 -7.16
C ARG A 105 -3.14 -9.17 -7.67
N GLY A 106 -4.39 -9.42 -8.00
CA GLY A 106 -4.79 -10.68 -8.62
C GLY A 106 -6.28 -10.77 -8.88
N THR A 107 -6.68 -11.81 -9.63
CA THR A 107 -8.10 -12.11 -9.86
C THR A 107 -8.38 -13.54 -9.42
N GLY A 108 -9.35 -13.73 -8.55
CA GLY A 108 -9.70 -15.04 -7.97
C GLY A 108 -10.06 -16.11 -9.00
N PRO A 109 -9.96 -17.38 -8.63
CA PRO A 109 -9.81 -17.86 -7.26
C PRO A 109 -8.35 -17.73 -6.76
N ILE A 110 -8.15 -17.15 -5.58
CA ILE A 110 -6.84 -16.96 -4.94
C ILE A 110 -6.96 -17.34 -3.47
N GLU A 111 -5.92 -17.94 -2.93
CA GLU A 111 -5.71 -18.10 -1.50
C GLU A 111 -4.34 -17.52 -1.12
N ILE A 112 -4.34 -16.49 -0.27
CA ILE A 112 -3.16 -16.02 0.42
C ILE A 112 -3.15 -16.75 1.76
N GLY A 113 -2.23 -17.71 1.88
CA GLY A 113 -2.17 -18.62 3.02
C GLY A 113 -1.99 -17.89 4.36
N GLN A 114 -2.42 -18.56 5.42
CA GLN A 114 -2.23 -18.02 6.78
C GLN A 114 -0.73 -17.90 7.07
N HIS A 115 -0.30 -16.71 7.42
CA HIS A 115 1.08 -16.38 7.79
C HIS A 115 1.11 -15.39 8.96
N ILE A 116 2.28 -15.16 9.52
CA ILE A 116 2.47 -14.34 10.71
C ILE A 116 3.69 -13.43 10.55
N HIS A 117 3.56 -12.20 11.01
CA HIS A 117 4.69 -11.29 11.15
C HIS A 117 4.96 -11.02 12.63
N ASN A 118 6.14 -11.41 13.09
CA ASN A 118 6.53 -11.26 14.50
C ASN A 118 7.11 -9.89 14.84
N GLU A 119 7.41 -9.06 13.83
CA GLU A 119 8.15 -7.80 14.02
C GLU A 119 7.40 -6.57 13.51
N LEU A 120 6.26 -6.76 12.82
CA LEU A 120 5.49 -5.66 12.26
C LEU A 120 3.98 -5.85 12.45
N ALA A 121 3.26 -4.74 12.48
CA ALA A 121 1.83 -4.69 12.32
C ALA A 121 1.50 -4.25 10.89
N GLN A 122 0.37 -4.69 10.35
CA GLN A 122 -0.01 -4.39 8.98
C GLN A 122 -1.38 -3.74 8.88
N TRP A 123 -1.50 -2.85 7.90
CA TRP A 123 -2.76 -2.32 7.42
C TRP A 123 -3.02 -2.88 6.02
N TYR A 124 -4.29 -3.20 5.73
CA TYR A 124 -4.74 -3.56 4.38
C TYR A 124 -5.77 -2.55 3.93
N PHE A 125 -5.53 -1.96 2.77
CA PHE A 125 -6.39 -0.98 2.13
C PHE A 125 -6.78 -1.48 0.73
N PRO A 126 -7.92 -2.21 0.59
CA PRO A 126 -8.42 -2.65 -0.70
C PRO A 126 -8.70 -1.47 -1.63
N LEU A 127 -8.25 -1.60 -2.87
CA LEU A 127 -8.50 -0.62 -3.91
C LEU A 127 -9.92 -0.75 -4.48
N PRO A 128 -10.47 0.30 -5.14
CA PRO A 128 -11.79 0.23 -5.75
C PRO A 128 -11.97 -0.98 -6.66
N GLY A 129 -13.07 -1.69 -6.50
CA GLY A 129 -13.39 -2.92 -7.24
C GLY A 129 -12.88 -4.21 -6.60
N SER A 130 -12.08 -4.13 -5.56
CA SER A 130 -11.63 -5.32 -4.81
C SER A 130 -12.71 -5.86 -3.88
N GLU A 131 -12.75 -7.20 -3.78
CA GLU A 131 -13.62 -7.92 -2.86
C GLU A 131 -12.96 -9.25 -2.48
N PHE A 132 -12.71 -9.46 -1.18
CA PHE A 132 -12.13 -10.70 -0.66
C PHE A 132 -12.50 -10.92 0.81
N ILE A 133 -12.36 -12.15 1.28
CA ILE A 133 -12.46 -12.49 2.70
C ILE A 133 -11.07 -12.38 3.33
N TYR A 134 -10.95 -11.53 4.31
CA TYR A 134 -9.76 -11.38 5.13
C TYR A 134 -9.93 -12.13 6.46
N THR A 135 -8.93 -12.89 6.84
CA THR A 135 -8.92 -13.63 8.12
C THR A 135 -7.76 -13.14 8.97
N ALA A 136 -8.01 -12.79 10.22
CA ALA A 136 -6.98 -12.43 11.17
C ALA A 136 -7.36 -12.90 12.59
N GLY A 137 -6.43 -13.54 13.30
CA GLY A 137 -6.65 -14.02 14.66
C GLY A 137 -7.83 -15.00 14.80
N GLY A 138 -8.21 -15.69 13.72
CA GLY A 138 -9.37 -16.60 13.68
C GLY A 138 -10.72 -15.94 13.37
N GLU A 139 -10.75 -14.63 13.20
CA GLU A 139 -11.93 -13.89 12.74
C GLU A 139 -11.89 -13.68 11.22
N GLU A 140 -13.05 -13.75 10.59
CA GLU A 140 -13.20 -13.49 9.15
C GLU A 140 -14.03 -12.25 8.92
N VAL A 141 -13.59 -11.42 7.96
CA VAL A 141 -14.31 -10.23 7.53
C VAL A 141 -14.27 -10.11 6.01
N LYS A 142 -15.40 -9.76 5.42
CA LYS A 142 -15.44 -9.39 4.00
C LYS A 142 -14.90 -7.98 3.85
N MET A 143 -13.85 -7.83 3.02
CA MET A 143 -13.24 -6.56 2.69
C MET A 143 -13.60 -6.15 1.27
N THR A 144 -13.90 -4.88 1.09
CA THR A 144 -14.23 -4.26 -0.20
C THR A 144 -13.43 -2.97 -0.40
N GLY A 145 -13.41 -2.44 -1.61
CA GLY A 145 -12.67 -1.21 -1.91
C GLY A 145 -13.02 -0.06 -0.97
N GLY A 146 -12.00 0.55 -0.37
CA GLY A 146 -12.11 1.65 0.59
C GLY A 146 -12.15 1.24 2.07
N ASP A 147 -12.30 -0.05 2.38
CA ASP A 147 -12.17 -0.55 3.75
C ASP A 147 -10.72 -0.42 4.24
N LEU A 148 -10.54 -0.43 5.55
CA LEU A 148 -9.21 -0.44 6.17
C LEU A 148 -9.19 -1.44 7.32
N SER A 149 -8.30 -2.42 7.26
CA SER A 149 -8.04 -3.34 8.37
C SER A 149 -6.73 -3.04 9.05
N PHE A 150 -6.61 -3.46 10.31
CA PHE A 150 -5.38 -3.42 11.09
C PHE A 150 -5.12 -4.79 11.70
N THR A 151 -3.94 -5.36 11.42
CA THR A 151 -3.48 -6.61 11.99
C THR A 151 -2.32 -6.34 12.91
N PRO A 152 -2.47 -6.58 14.23
CA PRO A 152 -1.37 -6.46 15.18
C PRO A 152 -0.23 -7.44 14.88
N THR A 153 0.96 -7.09 15.36
CA THR A 153 2.12 -7.98 15.38
C THR A 153 1.78 -9.33 16.03
N GLY A 154 2.21 -10.42 15.43
CA GLY A 154 2.03 -11.76 15.99
C GLY A 154 0.65 -12.39 15.73
N PHE A 155 -0.20 -11.79 14.92
CA PHE A 155 -1.48 -12.39 14.53
C PHE A 155 -1.36 -13.15 13.21
N TRP A 156 -1.84 -14.38 13.20
CA TRP A 156 -2.03 -15.16 11.99
C TRP A 156 -3.09 -14.50 11.12
N HIS A 157 -2.77 -14.31 9.85
CA HIS A 157 -3.70 -13.69 8.90
C HIS A 157 -3.49 -14.23 7.49
N GLY A 158 -4.52 -14.05 6.66
CA GLY A 158 -4.53 -14.46 5.27
C GLY A 158 -5.78 -13.96 4.58
N SER A 159 -5.98 -14.34 3.32
CA SER A 159 -7.19 -13.97 2.59
C SER A 159 -7.58 -14.99 1.55
N LYS A 160 -8.89 -15.00 1.22
CA LYS A 160 -9.47 -15.80 0.14
C LYS A 160 -10.25 -14.92 -0.81
N VAL A 161 -10.07 -15.16 -2.09
CA VAL A 161 -10.71 -14.43 -3.18
C VAL A 161 -11.52 -15.41 -4.01
N GLU A 162 -12.81 -15.17 -4.15
CA GLU A 162 -13.69 -16.00 -4.98
C GLU A 162 -13.37 -15.84 -6.46
N ALA A 163 -13.74 -16.83 -7.24
CA ALA A 163 -13.55 -16.83 -8.69
C ALA A 163 -14.14 -15.56 -9.34
N GLY A 164 -13.34 -14.88 -10.15
CA GLY A 164 -13.72 -13.65 -10.86
C GLY A 164 -13.77 -12.38 -10.01
N ARG A 165 -13.46 -12.45 -8.70
CA ARG A 165 -13.32 -11.27 -7.85
C ARG A 165 -11.90 -10.72 -7.92
N GLN A 166 -11.79 -9.40 -7.80
CA GLN A 166 -10.51 -8.69 -7.79
C GLN A 166 -9.93 -8.65 -6.37
N CYS A 167 -8.62 -8.85 -6.27
CA CYS A 167 -7.86 -8.72 -5.04
C CYS A 167 -6.72 -7.73 -5.25
N ASP A 168 -7.03 -6.44 -5.23
CA ASP A 168 -6.04 -5.37 -5.30
C ASP A 168 -6.06 -4.60 -3.98
N TYR A 169 -4.98 -4.63 -3.21
CA TYR A 169 -4.88 -3.86 -1.97
C TYR A 169 -3.46 -3.33 -1.75
N ILE A 170 -3.38 -2.19 -1.07
CA ILE A 170 -2.13 -1.65 -0.53
C ILE A 170 -1.99 -2.15 0.92
N TRP A 171 -0.82 -2.61 1.26
CA TRP A 171 -0.44 -2.95 2.63
C TRP A 171 0.69 -2.05 3.11
#